data_2b3eaada6155277271b90397c6d178ae
#
_entry.id   2b3eaada6155277271b90397c6d178ae
#
_cell.length_a   1.000
_cell.length_b   1.000
_cell.length_c   1.000
_cell.angle_alpha   90.00
_cell.angle_beta   90.00
_cell.angle_gamma   90.00
#
_symmetry.space_group_name_H-M   'P 1'
#
loop_
_entity.id
_entity.type
_entity.pdbx_description
1 polymer ?
#
loop_
_entity_poly.entity_id
_entity_poly.type
_entity_poly.pdbx_seq_one_letter_code
_entity_poly.pdbx_strand_id
1 'polypeptide(L)'
;GKGNDLNKITEVDGFPQYLQSGSLGILSCYVLIPQLPASCKGWSDWDSTVMSMIQSVTSQYGIDASRISLTGHSMGGTGAWSFAAAHPGFFARVAPLSGSIRCTEEGVQALKDTPIHAFTGAADTIVKPESSEAMIHALVSAGGDARLTEIPDADHFSVPALAYLGDYGLLDWLQGN
;
A
#
# COMPACT_ATOMS: atom_id res chain seq x y z
N GLY A 1 7.44 -2.86 -7.75
CA GLY A 1 8.19 -4.09 -8.01
C GLY A 1 9.68 -3.91 -7.79
N LYS A 2 10.42 -5.00 -7.97
CA LYS A 2 11.86 -5.06 -7.77
C LYS A 2 12.58 -5.09 -9.12
N GLY A 3 13.58 -4.25 -9.33
CA GLY A 3 14.32 -4.21 -10.60
C GLY A 3 15.29 -3.04 -10.68
N ASN A 4 16.02 -2.95 -11.80
CA ASN A 4 16.99 -1.92 -12.10
C ASN A 4 16.68 -1.18 -13.42
N ASP A 5 15.49 -1.37 -13.96
CA ASP A 5 15.02 -0.73 -15.19
C ASP A 5 13.64 -0.14 -14.95
N LEU A 6 13.58 1.19 -14.82
CA LEU A 6 12.34 1.92 -14.57
C LEU A 6 11.33 1.80 -15.72
N ASN A 7 11.77 1.54 -16.94
CA ASN A 7 10.85 1.35 -18.06
C ASN A 7 9.98 0.09 -17.91
N LYS A 8 10.46 -0.87 -17.11
CA LYS A 8 9.73 -2.13 -16.87
C LYS A 8 8.71 -2.05 -15.72
N ILE A 9 8.65 -0.93 -15.01
CA ILE A 9 7.74 -0.82 -13.86
C ILE A 9 6.27 -0.89 -14.29
N THR A 10 5.97 -0.53 -15.52
CA THR A 10 4.63 -0.53 -16.11
C THR A 10 4.33 -1.77 -16.97
N GLU A 11 5.28 -2.70 -17.10
CA GLU A 11 5.08 -3.97 -17.83
C GLU A 11 4.41 -5.05 -16.97
N VAL A 12 4.38 -4.86 -15.66
CA VAL A 12 3.79 -5.80 -14.71
C VAL A 12 2.40 -5.30 -14.33
N ASP A 13 1.43 -6.21 -14.32
CA ASP A 13 0.06 -5.90 -13.91
C ASP A 13 0.04 -5.30 -12.51
N GLY A 14 -0.64 -4.15 -12.37
CA GLY A 14 -0.71 -3.40 -11.14
C GLY A 14 -0.82 -1.89 -11.35
N PHE A 15 -0.81 -1.14 -10.26
CA PHE A 15 -1.06 0.30 -10.24
C PHE A 15 -0.26 1.10 -11.27
N PRO A 16 1.08 0.88 -11.46
CA PRO A 16 1.84 1.64 -12.46
C PRO A 16 1.34 1.44 -13.89
N GLN A 17 0.97 0.19 -14.25
CA GLN A 17 0.42 -0.13 -15.55
C GLN A 17 -0.96 0.50 -15.74
N TYR A 18 -1.82 0.45 -14.73
CA TYR A 18 -3.17 1.04 -14.79
C TYR A 18 -3.11 2.57 -14.91
N LEU A 19 -2.14 3.21 -14.24
CA LEU A 19 -1.90 4.64 -14.38
C LEU A 19 -1.45 4.99 -15.80
N GLN A 20 -0.48 4.25 -16.36
CA GLN A 20 0.04 4.48 -17.71
C GLN A 20 -1.02 4.26 -18.79
N SER A 21 -1.86 3.25 -18.65
CA SER A 21 -2.94 2.94 -19.59
C SER A 21 -4.14 3.89 -19.49
N GLY A 22 -4.22 4.71 -18.44
CA GLY A 22 -5.37 5.55 -18.15
C GLY A 22 -6.56 4.80 -17.54
N SER A 23 -6.40 3.52 -17.19
CA SER A 23 -7.48 2.70 -16.63
C SER A 23 -7.96 3.18 -15.25
N LEU A 24 -7.13 3.94 -14.51
CA LEU A 24 -7.49 4.56 -13.23
C LEU A 24 -8.36 5.81 -13.38
N GLY A 25 -8.63 6.27 -14.61
CA GLY A 25 -9.28 7.54 -14.82
C GLY A 25 -8.40 8.74 -14.45
N ILE A 26 -9.04 9.86 -14.10
CA ILE A 26 -8.35 11.09 -13.71
C ILE A 26 -8.11 11.05 -12.19
N LEU A 27 -6.84 11.05 -11.78
CA LEU A 27 -6.45 11.18 -10.38
C LEU A 27 -6.16 12.66 -10.08
N SER A 28 -6.71 13.18 -9.00
CA SER A 28 -6.47 14.56 -8.52
C SER A 28 -5.31 14.61 -7.52
N CYS A 29 -4.24 13.86 -7.78
CA CYS A 29 -3.08 13.75 -6.91
C CYS A 29 -1.78 13.51 -7.67
N TYR A 30 -0.65 13.78 -7.02
CA TYR A 30 0.64 13.30 -7.49
C TYR A 30 0.84 11.84 -7.09
N VAL A 31 1.50 11.06 -7.94
CA VAL A 31 1.79 9.65 -7.66
C VAL A 31 3.29 9.42 -7.72
N LEU A 32 3.88 8.98 -6.60
CA LEU A 32 5.28 8.57 -6.52
C LEU A 32 5.35 7.04 -6.55
N ILE A 33 6.06 6.49 -7.53
CA ILE A 33 6.18 5.05 -7.72
C ILE A 33 7.65 4.62 -7.62
N PRO A 34 8.18 4.33 -6.43
CA PRO A 34 9.55 3.87 -6.29
C PRO A 34 9.69 2.42 -6.80
N GLN A 35 10.83 2.13 -7.43
CA GLN A 35 11.24 0.78 -7.79
C GLN A 35 12.36 0.33 -6.84
N LEU A 36 12.14 -0.77 -6.11
CA LEU A 36 13.16 -1.34 -5.24
C LEU A 36 14.29 -1.95 -6.09
N PRO A 37 15.57 -1.59 -5.90
CA PRO A 37 16.67 -2.20 -6.63
C PRO A 37 16.72 -3.72 -6.50
N ALA A 38 17.15 -4.39 -7.56
CA ALA A 38 17.24 -5.85 -7.58
C ALA A 38 18.15 -6.42 -6.48
N SER A 39 19.15 -5.66 -6.04
CA SER A 39 20.10 -6.05 -4.99
C SER A 39 19.52 -5.99 -3.58
N CYS A 40 18.45 -5.22 -3.34
CA CYS A 40 17.85 -5.10 -2.03
C CYS A 40 17.03 -6.34 -1.64
N LYS A 41 17.01 -6.68 -0.37
CA LYS A 41 16.21 -7.82 0.14
C LYS A 41 14.75 -7.45 0.28
N GLY A 42 14.45 -6.25 0.74
CA GLY A 42 13.10 -5.75 0.97
C GLY A 42 13.07 -4.23 1.08
N TRP A 43 11.89 -3.68 1.29
CA TRP A 43 11.68 -2.25 1.39
C TRP A 43 12.33 -1.61 2.62
N SER A 44 12.50 -2.36 3.71
CA SER A 44 13.20 -1.89 4.92
C SER A 44 14.63 -1.46 4.65
N ASP A 45 15.31 -2.09 3.66
CA ASP A 45 16.68 -1.72 3.28
C ASP A 45 16.73 -0.33 2.59
N TRP A 46 15.58 0.17 2.17
CA TRP A 46 15.45 1.42 1.39
C TRP A 46 14.58 2.46 2.07
N ASP A 47 14.24 2.28 3.33
CA ASP A 47 13.37 3.15 4.09
C ASP A 47 13.79 4.63 3.97
N SER A 48 14.99 4.97 4.40
CA SER A 48 15.50 6.35 4.35
C SER A 48 15.52 6.94 2.93
N THR A 49 15.79 6.12 1.92
CA THR A 49 15.80 6.56 0.52
C THR A 49 14.39 6.92 0.05
N VAL A 50 13.40 6.06 0.35
CA VAL A 50 11.99 6.33 -0.02
C VAL A 50 11.46 7.55 0.72
N MET A 51 11.76 7.70 2.01
CA MET A 51 11.38 8.89 2.77
C MET A 51 12.01 10.18 2.22
N SER A 52 13.27 10.12 1.78
CA SER A 52 13.94 11.23 1.10
C SER A 52 13.29 11.57 -0.26
N MET A 53 12.87 10.57 -1.02
CA MET A 53 12.11 10.78 -2.28
C MET A 53 10.77 11.47 -1.99
N ILE A 54 10.02 11.01 -0.99
CA ILE A 54 8.76 11.63 -0.57
C ILE A 54 8.99 13.10 -0.20
N GLN A 55 9.98 13.39 0.64
CA GLN A 55 10.31 14.74 1.06
C GLN A 55 10.70 15.64 -0.13
N SER A 56 11.50 15.13 -1.06
CA SER A 56 11.90 15.85 -2.26
C SER A 56 10.72 16.22 -3.14
N VAL A 57 9.84 15.25 -3.43
CA VAL A 57 8.63 15.47 -4.25
C VAL A 57 7.67 16.43 -3.55
N THR A 58 7.45 16.24 -2.25
CA THR A 58 6.58 17.10 -1.44
C THR A 58 7.05 18.55 -1.48
N SER A 59 8.35 18.79 -1.29
CA SER A 59 8.94 20.13 -1.33
C SER A 59 8.90 20.73 -2.75
N GLN A 60 9.21 19.95 -3.78
CA GLN A 60 9.27 20.41 -5.16
C GLN A 60 7.92 20.86 -5.69
N TYR A 61 6.85 20.17 -5.34
CA TYR A 61 5.51 20.41 -5.87
C TYR A 61 4.55 21.07 -4.87
N GLY A 62 5.02 21.44 -3.68
CA GLY A 62 4.20 22.10 -2.67
C GLY A 62 3.07 21.21 -2.16
N ILE A 63 3.32 19.90 -2.01
CA ILE A 63 2.33 18.93 -1.59
C ILE A 63 2.09 19.05 -0.09
N ASP A 64 0.83 18.98 0.32
CA ASP A 64 0.45 18.91 1.71
C ASP A 64 0.88 17.55 2.32
N ALA A 65 1.89 17.59 3.18
CA ALA A 65 2.43 16.38 3.82
C ALA A 65 1.42 15.62 4.68
N SER A 66 0.37 16.30 5.16
CA SER A 66 -0.70 15.65 5.93
C SER A 66 -1.67 14.81 5.07
N ARG A 67 -1.53 14.85 3.75
CA ARG A 67 -2.40 14.17 2.79
C ARG A 67 -1.70 13.07 2.00
N ILE A 68 -0.57 12.56 2.48
CA ILE A 68 0.18 11.49 1.82
C ILE A 68 -0.46 10.15 2.16
N SER A 69 -0.98 9.45 1.16
CA SER A 69 -1.49 8.09 1.28
C SER A 69 -0.50 7.07 0.72
N LEU A 70 -0.52 5.86 1.26
CA LEU A 70 0.40 4.78 0.89
C LEU A 70 -0.37 3.54 0.45
N THR A 71 0.02 2.96 -0.68
CA THR A 71 -0.55 1.69 -1.14
C THR A 71 0.50 0.84 -1.85
N GLY A 72 0.23 -0.43 -1.99
CA GLY A 72 1.08 -1.36 -2.71
C GLY A 72 0.54 -2.78 -2.65
N HIS A 73 0.94 -3.60 -3.64
CA HIS A 73 0.51 -4.99 -3.74
C HIS A 73 1.67 -5.95 -3.45
N SER A 74 1.37 -7.09 -2.83
CA SER A 74 2.31 -8.19 -2.56
C SER A 74 3.52 -7.69 -1.75
N MET A 75 4.74 -7.75 -2.30
CA MET A 75 5.92 -7.13 -1.69
C MET A 75 5.71 -5.63 -1.42
N GLY A 76 4.97 -4.91 -2.27
CA GLY A 76 4.59 -3.52 -2.04
C GLY A 76 3.56 -3.37 -0.92
N GLY A 77 2.65 -4.31 -0.76
CA GLY A 77 1.71 -4.37 0.36
C GLY A 77 2.41 -4.62 1.69
N THR A 78 3.38 -5.54 1.71
CA THR A 78 4.28 -5.74 2.85
C THR A 78 5.09 -4.48 3.16
N GLY A 79 5.56 -3.79 2.10
CA GLY A 79 6.21 -2.48 2.23
C GLY A 79 5.28 -1.43 2.84
N ALA A 80 4.03 -1.35 2.39
CA ALA A 80 3.05 -0.40 2.92
C ALA A 80 2.83 -0.61 4.43
N TRP A 81 2.66 -1.84 4.87
CA TRP A 81 2.60 -2.17 6.29
C TRP A 81 3.86 -1.74 7.05
N SER A 82 5.04 -2.07 6.50
CA SER A 82 6.33 -1.81 7.15
C SER A 82 6.63 -0.32 7.27
N PHE A 83 6.38 0.46 6.21
CA PHE A 83 6.57 1.92 6.22
C PHE A 83 5.60 2.60 7.20
N ALA A 84 4.33 2.20 7.20
CA ALA A 84 3.36 2.77 8.11
C ALA A 84 3.73 2.50 9.58
N ALA A 85 4.19 1.28 9.90
CA ALA A 85 4.64 0.92 11.25
C ALA A 85 5.95 1.62 11.65
N ALA A 86 6.88 1.84 10.71
CA ALA A 86 8.15 2.53 10.96
C ALA A 86 7.97 4.05 11.12
N HIS A 87 6.92 4.63 10.55
CA HIS A 87 6.64 6.07 10.55
C HIS A 87 5.22 6.36 11.06
N PRO A 88 4.93 6.10 12.36
CA PRO A 88 3.60 6.30 12.94
C PRO A 88 3.08 7.72 12.72
N GLY A 89 1.84 7.84 12.23
CA GLY A 89 1.18 9.12 11.98
C GLY A 89 1.69 9.91 10.77
N PHE A 90 2.63 9.38 10.00
CA PHE A 90 3.14 10.06 8.81
C PHE A 90 2.17 9.97 7.62
N PHE A 91 1.55 8.81 7.42
CA PHE A 91 0.63 8.60 6.31
C PHE A 91 -0.81 8.88 6.71
N ALA A 92 -1.52 9.66 5.90
CA ALA A 92 -2.92 9.98 6.11
C ALA A 92 -3.82 8.72 5.98
N ARG A 93 -3.46 7.80 5.08
CA ARG A 93 -4.17 6.55 4.82
C ARG A 93 -3.21 5.50 4.28
N VAL A 94 -3.46 4.24 4.62
CA VAL A 94 -2.61 3.12 4.17
C VAL A 94 -3.47 1.98 3.64
N ALA A 95 -3.25 1.60 2.37
CA ALA A 95 -3.94 0.49 1.75
C ALA A 95 -2.97 -0.60 1.30
N PRO A 96 -2.65 -1.58 2.14
CA PRO A 96 -1.86 -2.74 1.76
C PRO A 96 -2.75 -3.77 1.04
N LEU A 97 -2.33 -4.21 -0.16
CA LEU A 97 -2.99 -5.23 -0.95
C LEU A 97 -2.16 -6.51 -0.93
N SER A 98 -2.74 -7.63 -0.51
CA SER A 98 -2.07 -8.94 -0.39
C SER A 98 -0.66 -8.82 0.21
N GLY A 99 -0.51 -8.02 1.27
CA GLY A 99 0.75 -7.80 1.98
C GLY A 99 0.80 -8.57 3.28
N SER A 100 1.98 -9.04 3.67
CA SER A 100 2.16 -9.72 4.97
C SER A 100 2.62 -8.75 6.04
N ILE A 101 2.09 -8.92 7.24
CA ILE A 101 2.58 -8.27 8.45
C ILE A 101 2.51 -9.23 9.63
N ARG A 102 3.52 -9.18 10.51
CA ARG A 102 3.43 -9.87 11.80
C ARG A 102 2.62 -9.01 12.76
N CYS A 103 1.54 -9.57 13.29
CA CYS A 103 0.78 -8.92 14.36
C CYS A 103 1.59 -8.97 15.66
N THR A 104 2.06 -7.83 16.12
CA THR A 104 2.75 -7.64 17.40
C THR A 104 2.14 -6.46 18.15
N GLU A 105 2.32 -6.40 19.45
CA GLU A 105 1.82 -5.30 20.27
C GLU A 105 2.42 -3.95 19.81
N GLU A 106 3.73 -3.91 19.54
CA GLU A 106 4.42 -2.72 19.02
C GLU A 106 3.85 -2.29 17.68
N GLY A 107 3.58 -3.24 16.76
CA GLY A 107 2.96 -2.97 15.47
C GLY A 107 1.56 -2.39 15.60
N VAL A 108 0.75 -2.91 16.51
CA VAL A 108 -0.59 -2.39 16.80
C VAL A 108 -0.49 -0.96 17.34
N GLN A 109 0.39 -0.70 18.32
CA GLN A 109 0.57 0.65 18.88
C GLN A 109 1.05 1.65 17.82
N ALA A 110 1.94 1.24 16.91
CA ALA A 110 2.44 2.10 15.84
C ALA A 110 1.38 2.46 14.80
N LEU A 111 0.43 1.57 14.55
CA LEU A 111 -0.54 1.69 13.46
C LEU A 111 -1.95 2.13 13.87
N LYS A 112 -2.31 2.04 15.16
CA LYS A 112 -3.70 2.25 15.64
C LYS A 112 -4.30 3.62 15.30
N ASP A 113 -3.47 4.64 15.16
CA ASP A 113 -3.92 6.01 14.87
C ASP A 113 -3.86 6.34 13.36
N THR A 114 -3.51 5.36 12.51
CA THR A 114 -3.47 5.50 11.05
C THR A 114 -4.68 4.80 10.43
N PRO A 115 -5.51 5.48 9.62
CA PRO A 115 -6.57 4.84 8.87
C PRO A 115 -6.04 3.78 7.90
N ILE A 116 -6.51 2.54 8.02
CA ILE A 116 -6.03 1.41 7.21
C ILE A 116 -7.19 0.69 6.53
N HIS A 117 -7.07 0.49 5.22
CA HIS A 117 -7.96 -0.36 4.46
C HIS A 117 -7.16 -1.42 3.72
N ALA A 118 -7.03 -2.60 4.32
CA ALA A 118 -6.34 -3.74 3.70
C ALA A 118 -7.24 -4.49 2.72
N PHE A 119 -6.62 -5.05 1.67
CA PHE A 119 -7.29 -5.89 0.69
C PHE A 119 -6.57 -7.22 0.56
N THR A 120 -7.33 -8.31 0.49
CA THR A 120 -6.83 -9.67 0.26
C THR A 120 -7.73 -10.41 -0.70
N GLY A 121 -7.21 -11.43 -1.36
CA GLY A 121 -8.03 -12.33 -2.17
C GLY A 121 -8.39 -13.58 -1.38
N ALA A 122 -9.65 -13.98 -1.36
CA ALA A 122 -10.11 -15.19 -0.67
C ALA A 122 -9.45 -16.48 -1.19
N ALA A 123 -9.02 -16.49 -2.46
CA ALA A 123 -8.29 -17.59 -3.08
C ALA A 123 -6.77 -17.34 -3.18
N ASP A 124 -6.23 -16.32 -2.48
CA ASP A 124 -4.80 -16.04 -2.49
C ASP A 124 -4.02 -17.11 -1.72
N THR A 125 -3.26 -17.93 -2.47
CA THR A 125 -2.42 -19.01 -1.92
C THR A 125 -0.96 -18.57 -1.71
N ILE A 126 -0.58 -17.36 -2.14
CA ILE A 126 0.78 -16.82 -2.04
C ILE A 126 0.93 -15.99 -0.76
N VAL A 127 0.03 -15.03 -0.55
CA VAL A 127 -0.08 -14.25 0.68
C VAL A 127 -1.49 -14.44 1.23
N LYS A 128 -1.61 -15.38 2.14
CA LYS A 128 -2.91 -15.76 2.69
C LYS A 128 -3.59 -14.61 3.44
N PRO A 129 -4.93 -14.51 3.37
CA PRO A 129 -5.71 -13.45 4.06
C PRO A 129 -5.36 -13.30 5.53
N GLU A 130 -5.12 -14.40 6.23
CA GLU A 130 -4.78 -14.43 7.66
C GLU A 130 -3.56 -13.58 8.01
N SER A 131 -2.69 -13.30 7.02
CA SER A 131 -1.54 -12.41 7.21
C SER A 131 -1.94 -10.98 7.56
N SER A 132 -3.07 -10.50 7.06
CA SER A 132 -3.60 -9.16 7.34
C SER A 132 -4.71 -9.19 8.38
N GLU A 133 -5.53 -10.24 8.43
CA GLU A 133 -6.68 -10.37 9.33
C GLU A 133 -6.30 -10.16 10.80
N ALA A 134 -5.24 -10.85 11.26
CA ALA A 134 -4.81 -10.76 12.65
C ALA A 134 -4.45 -9.32 13.06
N MET A 135 -3.76 -8.59 12.17
CA MET A 135 -3.39 -7.19 12.43
C MET A 135 -4.62 -6.29 12.41
N ILE A 136 -5.49 -6.44 11.42
CA ILE A 136 -6.73 -5.64 11.32
C ILE A 136 -7.61 -5.87 12.55
N HIS A 137 -7.80 -7.13 12.96
CA HIS A 137 -8.58 -7.45 14.15
C HIS A 137 -7.98 -6.81 15.43
N ALA A 138 -6.66 -6.87 15.57
CA ALA A 138 -5.97 -6.26 16.72
C ALA A 138 -6.08 -4.73 16.71
N LEU A 139 -5.97 -4.08 15.53
CA LEU A 139 -6.14 -2.64 15.39
C LEU A 139 -7.55 -2.18 15.76
N VAL A 140 -8.57 -2.87 15.24
CA VAL A 140 -9.98 -2.58 15.60
C VAL A 140 -10.22 -2.77 17.08
N SER A 141 -9.68 -3.84 17.68
CA SER A 141 -9.78 -4.09 19.12
C SER A 141 -9.09 -3.02 19.97
N ALA A 142 -8.05 -2.38 19.43
CA ALA A 142 -7.35 -1.24 20.04
C ALA A 142 -8.03 0.12 19.78
N GLY A 143 -9.20 0.14 19.09
CA GLY A 143 -9.96 1.35 18.77
C GLY A 143 -9.46 2.08 17.51
N GLY A 144 -8.61 1.46 16.69
CA GLY A 144 -8.13 2.04 15.44
C GLY A 144 -9.15 1.98 14.30
N ASP A 145 -9.03 2.91 13.36
CA ASP A 145 -9.81 2.93 12.11
C ASP A 145 -9.15 1.99 11.09
N ALA A 146 -9.48 0.70 11.19
CA ALA A 146 -8.91 -0.33 10.33
C ALA A 146 -9.99 -1.27 9.80
N ARG A 147 -9.88 -1.64 8.51
CA ARG A 147 -10.80 -2.59 7.88
C ARG A 147 -10.09 -3.48 6.86
N LEU A 148 -10.64 -4.66 6.66
CA LEU A 148 -10.21 -5.62 5.65
C LEU A 148 -11.33 -5.83 4.64
N THR A 149 -10.99 -5.78 3.35
CA THR A 149 -11.82 -6.28 2.27
C THR A 149 -11.19 -7.58 1.76
N GLU A 150 -11.85 -8.69 2.03
CA GLU A 150 -11.54 -9.96 1.39
C GLU A 150 -12.36 -10.08 0.11
N ILE A 151 -11.67 -10.12 -1.04
CA ILE A 151 -12.31 -10.15 -2.36
C ILE A 151 -12.66 -11.61 -2.69
N PRO A 152 -13.95 -11.96 -2.85
CA PRO A 152 -14.36 -13.33 -3.15
C PRO A 152 -13.70 -13.85 -4.44
N ASP A 153 -13.29 -15.10 -4.45
CA ASP A 153 -12.68 -15.82 -5.58
C ASP A 153 -11.41 -15.18 -6.17
N ALA A 154 -10.91 -14.07 -5.61
CA ALA A 154 -9.70 -13.43 -6.07
C ALA A 154 -8.46 -14.21 -5.64
N ASP A 155 -7.58 -14.46 -6.59
CA ASP A 155 -6.22 -14.94 -6.33
C ASP A 155 -5.25 -13.78 -6.12
N HIS A 156 -3.98 -14.10 -5.84
CA HIS A 156 -2.93 -13.11 -5.60
C HIS A 156 -2.78 -12.08 -6.73
N PHE A 157 -2.92 -12.48 -7.97
CA PHE A 157 -2.66 -11.64 -9.13
C PHE A 157 -3.87 -10.82 -9.57
N SER A 158 -5.08 -11.25 -9.25
CA SER A 158 -6.31 -10.52 -9.56
C SER A 158 -6.66 -9.41 -8.56
N VAL A 159 -6.14 -9.49 -7.32
CA VAL A 159 -6.38 -8.48 -6.27
C VAL A 159 -6.10 -7.04 -6.72
N PRO A 160 -4.98 -6.70 -7.39
CA PRO A 160 -4.72 -5.32 -7.79
C PRO A 160 -5.78 -4.76 -8.75
N ALA A 161 -6.14 -5.52 -9.78
CA ALA A 161 -7.14 -5.09 -10.74
C ALA A 161 -8.50 -4.89 -10.05
N LEU A 162 -8.92 -5.85 -9.25
CA LEU A 162 -10.21 -5.80 -8.55
C LEU A 162 -10.26 -4.66 -7.53
N ALA A 163 -9.19 -4.44 -6.76
CA ALA A 163 -9.16 -3.40 -5.74
C ALA A 163 -9.06 -1.99 -6.32
N TYR A 164 -8.20 -1.76 -7.34
CA TYR A 164 -7.98 -0.42 -7.89
C TYR A 164 -8.97 -0.04 -8.98
N LEU A 165 -9.47 -1.00 -9.78
CA LEU A 165 -10.36 -0.73 -10.91
C LEU A 165 -11.82 -1.13 -10.64
N GLY A 166 -12.07 -1.91 -9.59
CA GLY A 166 -13.41 -2.33 -9.17
C GLY A 166 -14.13 -1.30 -8.30
N ASP A 167 -15.35 -1.65 -7.89
CA ASP A 167 -16.28 -0.76 -7.18
C ASP A 167 -16.05 -0.70 -5.65
N TYR A 168 -14.82 -0.92 -5.19
CA TYR A 168 -14.50 -0.86 -3.75
C TYR A 168 -14.23 0.56 -3.22
N GLY A 169 -14.19 1.57 -4.09
CA GLY A 169 -13.94 2.96 -3.73
C GLY A 169 -12.53 3.22 -3.20
N LEU A 170 -11.57 2.33 -3.47
CA LEU A 170 -10.22 2.43 -2.92
C LEU A 170 -9.50 3.70 -3.35
N LEU A 171 -9.62 4.09 -4.63
CA LEU A 171 -8.93 5.28 -5.14
C LEU A 171 -9.49 6.56 -4.53
N ASP A 172 -10.80 6.68 -4.39
CA ASP A 172 -11.44 7.83 -3.76
C ASP A 172 -11.05 7.91 -2.29
N TRP A 173 -11.08 6.78 -1.59
CA TRP A 173 -10.65 6.74 -0.20
C TRP A 173 -9.17 7.13 -0.03
N LEU A 174 -8.26 6.67 -0.89
CA LEU A 174 -6.85 7.08 -0.86
C LEU A 174 -6.65 8.57 -1.13
N GLN A 175 -7.50 9.19 -1.95
CA GLN A 175 -7.49 10.63 -2.23
C GLN A 175 -8.16 11.48 -1.15
N GLY A 176 -8.88 10.85 -0.22
CA GLY A 176 -9.57 11.52 0.87
C GLY A 176 -10.94 12.08 0.50
N ASN A 177 -11.56 11.47 -0.49
CA ASN A 177 -12.92 11.79 -0.95
C ASN A 177 -13.96 10.89 -0.27
#